data_6d2921bffdb7f7bc940fac38bf44243e
#
_entry.id   6d2921bffdb7f7bc940fac38bf44243e
#
_cell.length_a   1.000
_cell.length_b   1.000
_cell.length_c   1.000
_cell.angle_alpha   90.00
_cell.angle_beta   90.00
_cell.angle_gamma   90.00
#
_symmetry.space_group_name_H-M   'P 1'
#
loop_
_entity.id
_entity.type
_entity.pdbx_description
1 polymer ?
#
loop_
_entity_poly.entity_id
_entity_poly.type
_entity_poly.pdbx_seq_one_letter_code
_entity_poly.pdbx_strand_id
1 'polypeptide(L)'
;MKYLPFVLAVSVALVLIGCGAGHANLTSITVTPQSATTTINPQGQVGYTAMGNFSNHTSRELSQVDGLSWKTSPTMAGTVAATIGSTGEATCSAPGTVTVTASAPQNLSFTVNNGVQNTSMTVSGTAMLICQ
;
A
#
# COMPACT_ATOMS: atom_id res chain seq x y z
N MET A 1 -43.74 -44.38 25.47
CA MET A 1 -42.89 -43.39 26.14
C MET A 1 -41.45 -43.75 26.04
N LYS A 2 -40.97 -43.83 24.84
CA LYS A 2 -39.59 -44.28 24.58
C LYS A 2 -39.00 -43.52 23.39
N TYR A 3 -39.22 -42.21 23.33
CA TYR A 3 -38.77 -41.44 22.17
C TYR A 3 -38.09 -40.11 22.57
N LEU A 4 -37.19 -40.21 23.52
CA LEU A 4 -36.39 -39.05 23.81
C LEU A 4 -35.02 -39.49 24.29
N PRO A 5 -34.12 -39.75 23.42
CA PRO A 5 -32.84 -39.05 23.42
C PRO A 5 -32.12 -39.05 22.06
N PHE A 6 -32.73 -38.53 21.02
CA PHE A 6 -32.05 -38.55 19.72
C PHE A 6 -31.90 -37.16 19.09
N VAL A 7 -32.10 -36.12 19.82
CA VAL A 7 -32.07 -34.76 19.29
C VAL A 7 -30.87 -33.95 19.78
N LEU A 8 -29.97 -34.53 20.55
CA LEU A 8 -28.87 -33.77 21.16
C LEU A 8 -27.48 -34.09 20.59
N ALA A 9 -27.39 -34.63 19.40
CA ALA A 9 -26.12 -35.01 18.83
C ALA A 9 -25.74 -34.30 17.52
N VAL A 10 -26.45 -33.22 17.17
CA VAL A 10 -26.17 -32.53 15.87
C VAL A 10 -25.66 -31.11 16.03
N SER A 11 -25.36 -30.65 17.22
CA SER A 11 -25.06 -29.22 17.44
C SER A 11 -23.59 -28.88 17.74
N VAL A 12 -22.65 -29.76 17.51
CA VAL A 12 -21.25 -29.48 17.87
C VAL A 12 -20.25 -29.61 16.69
N ALA A 13 -20.73 -29.58 15.47
CA ALA A 13 -19.89 -29.65 14.29
C ALA A 13 -19.76 -28.30 13.55
N LEU A 14 -19.94 -27.20 14.25
CA LEU A 14 -19.71 -25.89 13.69
C LEU A 14 -18.72 -25.15 14.58
N VAL A 15 -17.70 -24.68 13.95
CA VAL A 15 -16.65 -23.77 14.44
C VAL A 15 -15.32 -24.45 14.70
N LEU A 16 -14.77 -24.99 13.66
CA LEU A 16 -13.32 -25.02 13.52
C LEU A 16 -12.95 -24.61 12.08
N ILE A 17 -13.57 -23.55 11.61
CA ILE A 17 -12.90 -22.72 10.60
C ILE A 17 -11.96 -21.85 11.42
N GLY A 18 -10.97 -22.51 11.97
CA GLY A 18 -9.94 -21.89 12.76
C GLY A 18 -9.13 -21.02 11.82
N CYS A 19 -9.01 -19.86 12.17
CA CYS A 19 -7.99 -18.88 12.06
C CYS A 19 -6.58 -19.47 11.83
N GLY A 20 -6.38 -20.04 10.69
CA GLY A 20 -5.08 -20.27 10.10
C GLY A 20 -4.77 -19.25 9.03
N ALA A 21 -5.44 -18.11 9.04
CA ALA A 21 -5.10 -17.02 8.16
C ALA A 21 -3.83 -16.35 8.72
N GLY A 22 -2.67 -16.90 8.41
CA GLY A 22 -1.44 -16.15 8.44
C GLY A 22 -1.69 -14.83 7.69
N HIS A 23 -1.21 -13.73 8.24
CA HIS A 23 -1.38 -12.43 7.58
C HIS A 23 -0.82 -12.52 6.16
N ALA A 24 -1.64 -12.16 5.18
CA ALA A 24 -1.22 -12.15 3.79
C ALA A 24 -0.10 -11.12 3.60
N ASN A 25 1.00 -11.55 3.00
CA ASN A 25 2.11 -10.66 2.71
C ASN A 25 1.80 -9.78 1.50
N LEU A 26 2.24 -8.54 1.57
CA LEU A 26 2.24 -7.64 0.43
C LEU A 26 3.22 -8.16 -0.63
N THR A 27 2.75 -8.38 -1.84
CA THR A 27 3.56 -8.92 -2.95
C THR A 27 3.97 -7.85 -3.96
N SER A 28 3.09 -6.86 -4.20
CA SER A 28 3.36 -5.74 -5.09
C SER A 28 2.54 -4.52 -4.73
N ILE A 29 2.98 -3.36 -5.21
CA ILE A 29 2.24 -2.10 -5.12
C ILE A 29 2.00 -1.57 -6.52
N THR A 30 0.75 -1.26 -6.83
CA THR A 30 0.36 -0.56 -8.06
C THR A 30 0.09 0.89 -7.73
N VAL A 31 0.81 1.81 -8.35
CA VAL A 31 0.63 3.26 -8.18
C VAL A 31 -0.26 3.78 -9.30
N THR A 32 -1.25 4.59 -8.96
CA THR A 32 -2.21 5.16 -9.90
C THR A 32 -2.30 6.67 -9.70
N PRO A 33 -2.23 7.48 -10.76
CA PRO A 33 -2.01 7.10 -12.16
C PRO A 33 -0.58 6.61 -12.42
N GLN A 34 -0.38 5.75 -13.40
CA GLN A 34 0.97 5.26 -13.75
C GLN A 34 1.83 6.32 -14.44
N SER A 35 1.19 7.29 -15.06
CA SER A 35 1.83 8.46 -15.66
C SER A 35 0.89 9.65 -15.56
N ALA A 36 1.43 10.79 -15.21
CA ALA A 36 0.70 12.05 -15.16
C ALA A 36 1.58 13.19 -15.66
N THR A 37 0.95 14.23 -16.16
CA THR A 37 1.60 15.47 -16.57
C THR A 37 0.90 16.64 -15.90
N THR A 38 1.66 17.56 -15.32
CA THR A 38 1.09 18.79 -14.76
C THR A 38 2.03 19.98 -14.98
N THR A 39 1.51 21.17 -14.74
CA THR A 39 2.19 22.43 -15.01
C THR A 39 2.99 22.90 -13.80
N ILE A 40 4.00 23.73 -14.07
CA ILE A 40 4.79 24.40 -13.02
C ILE A 40 4.22 25.77 -12.71
N ASN A 41 3.58 26.40 -13.67
CA ASN A 41 3.02 27.75 -13.54
C ASN A 41 1.65 27.86 -14.22
N PRO A 42 0.54 27.92 -13.46
CA PRO A 42 0.49 27.81 -12.01
C PRO A 42 0.98 26.43 -11.53
N GLN A 43 1.47 26.38 -10.29
CA GLN A 43 1.99 25.15 -9.71
C GLN A 43 0.93 24.06 -9.64
N GLY A 44 1.10 23.01 -10.41
CA GLY A 44 0.15 21.92 -10.53
C GLY A 44 0.45 20.79 -9.54
N GLN A 45 -0.59 20.08 -9.17
CA GLN A 45 -0.56 18.95 -8.25
C GLN A 45 -1.19 17.72 -8.87
N VAL A 46 -0.67 16.55 -8.51
CA VAL A 46 -1.23 15.25 -8.90
C VAL A 46 -1.34 14.36 -7.68
N GLY A 47 -2.53 13.84 -7.42
CA GLY A 47 -2.76 12.86 -6.37
C GLY A 47 -2.45 11.45 -6.87
N TYR A 48 -1.57 10.74 -6.17
CA TYR A 48 -1.27 9.33 -6.40
C TYR A 48 -1.86 8.46 -5.30
N THR A 49 -2.34 7.29 -5.69
CA THR A 49 -2.80 6.25 -4.77
C THR A 49 -1.96 5.00 -4.93
N ALA A 50 -1.81 4.24 -3.88
CA ALA A 50 -1.06 2.99 -3.86
C ALA A 50 -2.00 1.83 -3.51
N MET A 51 -2.18 0.92 -4.46
CA MET A 51 -2.94 -0.31 -4.27
C MET A 51 -1.98 -1.45 -3.94
N GLY A 52 -2.10 -2.00 -2.74
CA GLY A 52 -1.34 -3.18 -2.33
C GLY A 52 -2.01 -4.45 -2.82
N ASN A 53 -1.24 -5.33 -3.45
CA ASN A 53 -1.66 -6.67 -3.86
C ASN A 53 -1.03 -7.69 -2.91
N PHE A 54 -1.81 -8.63 -2.42
CA PHE A 54 -1.42 -9.55 -1.36
C PHE A 54 -1.33 -11.00 -1.84
N SER A 55 -0.57 -11.82 -1.12
CA SER A 55 -0.33 -13.23 -1.44
C SER A 55 -1.58 -14.10 -1.45
N ASN A 56 -2.66 -13.66 -0.81
CA ASN A 56 -3.97 -14.31 -0.83
C ASN A 56 -4.88 -13.85 -1.99
N HIS A 57 -4.31 -13.19 -3.00
CA HIS A 57 -5.00 -12.63 -4.17
C HIS A 57 -6.02 -11.52 -3.86
N THR A 58 -5.94 -10.91 -2.70
CA THR A 58 -6.71 -9.69 -2.38
C THR A 58 -5.91 -8.43 -2.71
N SER A 59 -6.61 -7.32 -2.91
CA SER A 59 -6.02 -6.00 -3.12
C SER A 59 -6.77 -4.96 -2.31
N ARG A 60 -6.04 -4.00 -1.76
CA ARG A 60 -6.63 -2.83 -1.09
C ARG A 60 -5.72 -1.62 -1.19
N GLU A 61 -6.29 -0.44 -1.04
CA GLU A 61 -5.52 0.79 -0.95
C GLU A 61 -4.68 0.81 0.33
N LEU A 62 -3.43 1.21 0.18
CA LEU A 62 -2.50 1.38 1.29
C LEU A 62 -2.51 2.82 1.78
N SER A 63 -2.25 3.00 3.06
CA SER A 63 -2.19 4.28 3.74
C SER A 63 -1.00 4.37 4.69
N GLN A 64 -0.82 5.50 5.35
CA GLN A 64 0.27 5.70 6.32
C GLN A 64 0.24 4.70 7.48
N VAL A 65 -0.95 4.25 7.90
CA VAL A 65 -1.07 3.25 8.97
C VAL A 65 -0.52 1.88 8.57
N ASP A 66 -0.40 1.63 7.27
CA ASP A 66 0.25 0.43 6.71
C ASP A 66 1.77 0.58 6.60
N GLY A 67 2.32 1.72 6.99
CA GLY A 67 3.73 2.03 6.79
C GLY A 67 4.05 2.49 5.36
N LEU A 68 3.03 2.92 4.60
CA LEU A 68 3.22 3.47 3.26
C LEU A 68 4.03 4.77 3.33
N SER A 69 5.05 4.85 2.52
CA SER A 69 5.88 6.04 2.32
C SER A 69 5.98 6.39 0.83
N TRP A 70 6.10 7.68 0.57
CA TRP A 70 6.20 8.22 -0.77
C TRP A 70 7.52 8.95 -0.95
N LYS A 71 8.11 8.86 -2.13
CA LYS A 71 9.26 9.68 -2.53
C LYS A 71 9.23 9.97 -4.02
N THR A 72 9.89 11.05 -4.41
CA THR A 72 10.21 11.37 -5.80
C THR A 72 11.70 11.19 -6.02
N SER A 73 12.07 10.75 -7.20
CA SER A 73 13.48 10.66 -7.63
C SER A 73 13.62 11.36 -8.96
N PRO A 74 14.58 12.28 -9.12
CA PRO A 74 14.83 12.90 -10.40
C PRO A 74 15.34 11.85 -11.41
N THR A 75 14.98 12.02 -12.66
CA THR A 75 15.54 11.21 -13.76
C THR A 75 16.92 11.67 -14.18
N MET A 76 17.32 12.88 -13.76
CA MET A 76 18.65 13.44 -13.95
C MET A 76 19.22 13.91 -12.62
N ALA A 77 20.53 13.75 -12.45
CA ALA A 77 21.22 14.16 -11.24
C ALA A 77 21.15 15.67 -11.03
N GLY A 78 20.67 16.10 -9.87
CA GLY A 78 20.86 17.45 -9.35
C GLY A 78 19.63 18.34 -9.23
N THR A 79 18.48 18.03 -9.84
CA THR A 79 17.29 18.88 -9.73
C THR A 79 16.07 18.06 -9.37
N VAL A 80 15.46 18.34 -8.24
CA VAL A 80 14.17 17.74 -7.85
C VAL A 80 13.06 18.57 -8.51
N ALA A 81 12.49 18.05 -9.60
CA ALA A 81 11.42 18.73 -10.34
C ALA A 81 10.06 18.67 -9.62
N ALA A 82 9.89 17.74 -8.68
CA ALA A 82 8.67 17.61 -7.89
C ALA A 82 8.94 17.05 -6.50
N THR A 83 8.11 17.43 -5.55
CA THR A 83 8.04 16.85 -4.21
C THR A 83 6.74 16.09 -4.04
N ILE A 84 6.70 15.14 -3.12
CA ILE A 84 5.48 14.38 -2.81
C ILE A 84 5.25 14.35 -1.29
N GLY A 85 4.02 14.61 -0.90
CA GLY A 85 3.59 14.55 0.50
C GLY A 85 3.28 13.12 0.94
N SER A 86 3.12 12.93 2.24
CA SER A 86 2.79 11.64 2.86
C SER A 86 1.42 11.08 2.45
N THR A 87 0.55 11.92 1.91
CA THR A 87 -0.77 11.54 1.38
C THR A 87 -0.74 11.13 -0.10
N GLY A 88 0.44 11.16 -0.75
CA GLY A 88 0.57 10.84 -2.17
C GLY A 88 0.32 12.01 -3.11
N GLU A 89 0.22 13.25 -2.60
CA GLU A 89 0.07 14.43 -3.41
C GLU A 89 1.42 14.96 -3.84
N ALA A 90 1.67 14.93 -5.15
CA ALA A 90 2.91 15.41 -5.77
C ALA A 90 2.72 16.80 -6.34
N THR A 91 3.69 17.67 -6.13
CA THR A 91 3.70 19.07 -6.56
C THR A 91 4.91 19.35 -7.42
N CYS A 92 4.71 19.85 -8.63
CA CYS A 92 5.79 20.26 -9.53
C CYS A 92 6.37 21.62 -9.15
N SER A 93 7.69 21.75 -9.19
CA SER A 93 8.43 22.98 -8.88
C SER A 93 9.41 23.39 -9.98
N ALA A 94 9.79 22.47 -10.85
CA ALA A 94 10.69 22.71 -11.98
C ALA A 94 10.34 21.77 -13.14
N PRO A 95 10.71 22.12 -14.39
CA PRO A 95 10.49 21.24 -15.54
C PRO A 95 11.32 19.96 -15.40
N GLY A 96 10.72 18.86 -15.80
CA GLY A 96 11.41 17.57 -15.82
C GLY A 96 10.51 16.39 -15.57
N THR A 97 11.07 15.21 -15.72
CA THR A 97 10.37 13.95 -15.41
C THR A 97 10.92 13.39 -14.12
N VAL A 98 10.03 13.01 -13.22
CA VAL A 98 10.39 12.35 -11.96
C VAL A 98 9.70 10.99 -11.85
N THR A 99 10.37 10.08 -11.15
CA THR A 99 9.76 8.82 -10.73
C THR A 99 9.13 9.02 -9.36
N VAL A 100 7.85 8.72 -9.26
CA VAL A 100 7.11 8.64 -7.99
C VAL A 100 7.20 7.21 -7.49
N THR A 101 7.63 7.02 -6.27
CA THR A 101 7.77 5.69 -5.66
C THR A 101 6.92 5.61 -4.39
N ALA A 102 6.05 4.60 -4.33
CA ALA A 102 5.36 4.18 -3.13
C ALA A 102 6.06 2.95 -2.55
N SER A 103 6.30 2.93 -1.26
CA SER A 103 6.97 1.81 -0.58
C SER A 103 6.26 1.48 0.73
N ALA A 104 6.12 0.20 1.02
CA ALA A 104 5.57 -0.30 2.27
C ALA A 104 6.27 -1.61 2.68
N PRO A 105 6.25 -1.96 3.98
CA PRO A 105 6.81 -3.23 4.42
C PRO A 105 5.99 -4.41 3.88
N GLN A 106 6.64 -5.51 3.57
CA GLN A 106 5.98 -6.72 3.09
C GLN A 106 4.97 -7.28 4.10
N ASN A 107 5.32 -7.20 5.37
CA ASN A 107 4.44 -7.60 6.46
C ASN A 107 3.82 -6.37 7.13
N LEU A 108 2.56 -6.08 6.82
CA LEU A 108 1.83 -4.93 7.35
C LEU A 108 1.30 -5.13 8.77
N SER A 109 1.36 -6.34 9.31
CA SER A 109 0.87 -6.63 10.67
C SER A 109 1.83 -6.21 11.78
N PHE A 110 3.06 -5.85 11.44
CA PHE A 110 4.01 -5.28 12.38
C PHE A 110 3.81 -3.76 12.50
N THR A 111 2.84 -3.36 13.29
CA THR A 111 2.84 -1.99 13.80
C THR A 111 3.99 -1.81 14.77
N VAL A 112 4.72 -0.72 14.62
CA VAL A 112 5.81 -0.35 15.53
C VAL A 112 5.20 0.03 16.89
N ASN A 113 4.89 -0.96 17.71
CA ASN A 113 4.56 -0.78 19.10
C ASN A 113 5.77 -1.16 19.95
N ASN A 114 6.21 -0.28 20.83
CA ASN A 114 7.31 -0.50 21.79
C ASN A 114 8.72 -0.58 21.19
N GLY A 115 9.03 0.17 20.14
CA GLY A 115 10.40 0.29 19.63
C GLY A 115 10.90 -0.91 18.83
N VAL A 116 10.05 -1.88 18.53
CA VAL A 116 10.39 -2.98 17.61
C VAL A 116 10.20 -2.48 16.18
N GLN A 117 11.31 -2.41 15.44
CA GLN A 117 11.27 -2.03 14.03
C GLN A 117 10.75 -3.18 13.18
N ASN A 118 9.96 -2.84 12.15
CA ASN A 118 9.58 -3.80 11.14
C ASN A 118 10.80 -4.13 10.27
N THR A 119 11.35 -5.32 10.42
CA THR A 119 12.51 -5.81 9.67
C THR A 119 12.12 -6.56 8.39
N SER A 120 10.84 -6.58 8.03
CA SER A 120 10.40 -7.23 6.80
C SER A 120 10.95 -6.50 5.56
N MET A 121 11.00 -7.22 4.45
CA MET A 121 11.40 -6.65 3.16
C MET A 121 10.46 -5.51 2.78
N THR A 122 10.99 -4.53 2.06
CA THR A 122 10.21 -3.43 1.50
C THR A 122 9.73 -3.78 0.11
N VAL A 123 8.44 -3.58 -0.13
CA VAL A 123 7.81 -3.70 -1.45
C VAL A 123 7.58 -2.29 -1.98
N SER A 124 7.86 -2.07 -3.26
CA SER A 124 7.73 -0.77 -3.90
C SER A 124 6.98 -0.86 -5.22
N GLY A 125 6.25 0.20 -5.53
CA GLY A 125 5.65 0.45 -6.83
C GLY A 125 6.03 1.83 -7.33
N THR A 126 6.05 2.03 -8.63
CA THR A 126 6.49 3.30 -9.24
C THR A 126 5.49 3.82 -10.25
N ALA A 127 5.50 5.13 -10.44
CA ALA A 127 4.79 5.85 -11.47
C ALA A 127 5.64 7.02 -11.97
N MET A 128 5.21 7.65 -13.04
CA MET A 128 5.93 8.76 -13.66
C MET A 128 5.15 10.06 -13.54
N LEU A 129 5.84 11.14 -13.24
CA LEU A 129 5.30 12.51 -13.26
C LEU A 129 6.13 13.38 -14.19
N ILE A 130 5.46 14.05 -15.13
CA ILE A 130 6.07 15.00 -16.05
C ILE A 130 5.63 16.40 -15.63
N CYS A 131 6.60 17.24 -15.28
CA CYS A 131 6.43 18.65 -14.95
C CYS A 131 6.81 19.53 -16.14
N GLN A 132 5.92 20.42 -16.59
CA GLN A 132 6.11 21.32 -17.74
C GLN A 132 5.45 22.69 -17.57
#